data_2a33a0c0f83e677fe8138400b9bdd7c2
#
_entry.id   2a33a0c0f83e677fe8138400b9bdd7c2
#
_cell.length_a   1.000
_cell.length_b   1.000
_cell.length_c   1.000
_cell.angle_alpha   90.00
_cell.angle_beta   90.00
_cell.angle_gamma   90.00
#
_symmetry.space_group_name_H-M   'P 1'
#
loop_
_entity.id
_entity.type
_entity.pdbx_description
1 polymer ?
#
loop_
_entity_poly.entity_id
_entity_poly.type
_entity_poly.pdbx_seq_one_letter_code
_entity_poly.pdbx_strand_id
1 'polypeptide(L)'
;VSYAGDLFPQEAWAKLEAGAILVDVRTEAEWAHIGIPDTASANEKRNDPLFIQWSLAGGIPNSQFVKQLKQQAPEDAGAELVFLCRSGARSIAAATAATEAGFTSYNVLEGFEGEPDRYGERTVNGWKNRGLPTNLGKN
;
A
#
# COMPACT_ATOMS: atom_id res chain seq x y z
N VAL A 1 -5.46 -18.71 -3.77
CA VAL A 1 -5.09 -17.30 -3.59
C VAL A 1 -3.59 -17.23 -3.36
N SER A 2 -2.91 -16.35 -4.07
CA SER A 2 -1.45 -16.24 -4.04
C SER A 2 -0.92 -15.30 -2.96
N TYR A 3 -1.79 -14.73 -2.14
CA TYR A 3 -1.45 -13.83 -1.03
C TYR A 3 -2.45 -14.05 0.12
N ALA A 4 -2.21 -13.43 1.29
CA ALA A 4 -2.97 -13.76 2.50
C ALA A 4 -4.43 -13.33 2.46
N GLY A 5 -4.76 -12.25 1.76
CA GLY A 5 -6.15 -11.84 1.60
C GLY A 5 -6.32 -10.37 1.24
N ASP A 6 -7.57 -10.00 0.98
CA ASP A 6 -7.98 -8.63 0.70
C ASP A 6 -8.56 -7.99 1.96
N LEU A 7 -8.27 -6.71 2.16
CA LEU A 7 -8.75 -5.94 3.30
C LEU A 7 -9.42 -4.67 2.81
N PHE A 8 -10.55 -4.30 3.42
CA PHE A 8 -11.07 -2.95 3.26
C PHE A 8 -10.14 -1.97 4.00
N PRO A 9 -10.15 -0.68 3.65
CA PRO A 9 -9.24 0.28 4.27
C PRO A 9 -9.29 0.29 5.80
N GLN A 10 -10.45 0.18 6.42
CA GLN A 10 -10.59 0.13 7.87
C GLN A 10 -9.98 -1.14 8.47
N GLU A 11 -10.10 -2.27 7.77
CA GLU A 11 -9.48 -3.53 8.18
C GLU A 11 -7.95 -3.44 8.07
N ALA A 12 -7.46 -2.77 7.02
CA ALA A 12 -6.04 -2.51 6.85
C ALA A 12 -5.52 -1.65 8.00
N TRP A 13 -6.27 -0.60 8.38
CA TRP A 13 -5.91 0.23 9.53
C TRP A 13 -5.79 -0.59 10.82
N ALA A 14 -6.75 -1.50 11.06
CA ALA A 14 -6.69 -2.38 12.23
C ALA A 14 -5.45 -3.27 12.23
N LYS A 15 -5.03 -3.75 11.06
CA LYS A 15 -3.77 -4.49 10.91
C LYS A 15 -2.56 -3.63 11.28
N LEU A 16 -2.56 -2.38 10.85
CA LEU A 16 -1.47 -1.44 11.17
C LEU A 16 -1.42 -1.14 12.67
N GLU A 17 -2.57 -1.01 13.31
CA GLU A 17 -2.65 -0.86 14.76
C GLU A 17 -2.04 -2.06 15.50
N ALA A 18 -2.15 -3.24 14.91
CA ALA A 18 -1.59 -4.48 15.46
C ALA A 18 -0.11 -4.68 15.10
N GLY A 19 0.50 -3.76 14.36
CA GLY A 19 1.93 -3.80 14.06
C GLY A 19 2.29 -4.13 12.62
N ALA A 20 1.32 -4.34 11.72
CA ALA A 20 1.60 -4.56 10.31
C ALA A 20 2.20 -3.30 9.67
N ILE A 21 2.86 -3.48 8.54
CA ILE A 21 3.53 -2.38 7.83
C ILE A 21 2.84 -2.15 6.48
N LEU A 22 2.49 -0.90 6.22
CA LEU A 22 1.88 -0.51 4.94
C LEU A 22 2.99 -0.33 3.89
N VAL A 23 2.79 -0.90 2.71
CA VAL A 23 3.69 -0.72 1.57
C VAL A 23 2.90 -0.07 0.45
N ASP A 24 3.23 1.18 0.15
CA ASP A 24 2.60 1.93 -0.94
C ASP A 24 3.38 1.67 -2.22
N VAL A 25 2.75 1.01 -3.18
CA VAL A 25 3.41 0.58 -4.43
C VAL A 25 3.05 1.46 -5.62
N ARG A 26 2.46 2.64 -5.36
CA ARG A 26 2.17 3.62 -6.39
C ARG A 26 3.46 4.25 -6.94
N THR A 27 3.33 5.16 -7.90
CA THR A 27 4.48 5.86 -8.47
C THR A 27 4.85 7.11 -7.68
N GLU A 28 6.08 7.60 -7.87
CA GLU A 28 6.54 8.85 -7.26
C GLU A 28 5.63 10.02 -7.62
N ALA A 29 5.14 10.06 -8.86
CA ALA A 29 4.23 11.12 -9.30
C ALA A 29 2.93 11.10 -8.49
N GLU A 30 2.38 9.92 -8.23
CA GLU A 30 1.17 9.80 -7.40
C GLU A 30 1.44 10.27 -5.96
N TRP A 31 2.57 9.91 -5.38
CA TRP A 31 2.94 10.37 -4.04
C TRP A 31 3.06 11.88 -3.97
N ALA A 32 3.66 12.48 -4.98
CA ALA A 32 3.88 13.93 -5.01
C ALA A 32 2.61 14.74 -5.27
N HIS A 33 1.72 14.24 -6.12
CA HIS A 33 0.56 15.01 -6.61
C HIS A 33 -0.75 14.68 -5.92
N ILE A 34 -0.92 13.43 -5.45
CA ILE A 34 -2.19 12.98 -4.86
C ILE A 34 -2.12 12.98 -3.33
N GLY A 35 -0.95 12.75 -2.77
CA GLY A 35 -0.76 12.60 -1.34
C GLY A 35 -0.38 11.18 -0.96
N ILE A 36 -0.11 10.97 0.32
CA ILE A 36 0.34 9.69 0.86
C ILE A 36 -0.47 9.30 2.09
N PRO A 37 -0.55 8.00 2.42
CA PRO A 37 -1.16 7.59 3.68
C PRO A 37 -0.26 7.99 4.85
N ASP A 38 -0.89 8.38 5.96
CA ASP A 38 -0.18 8.72 7.19
C ASP A 38 -0.51 7.65 8.25
N THR A 39 0.46 6.83 8.57
CA THR A 39 0.28 5.72 9.52
C THR A 39 0.85 6.02 10.91
N ALA A 40 1.32 7.23 11.16
CA ALA A 40 2.00 7.60 12.40
C ALA A 40 1.17 7.34 13.65
N SER A 41 -0.16 7.52 13.56
CA SER A 41 -1.07 7.32 14.70
C SER A 41 -1.60 5.90 14.83
N ALA A 42 -1.22 4.98 13.94
CA ALA A 42 -1.77 3.63 13.95
C ALA A 42 -1.27 2.81 15.14
N ASN A 43 0.02 2.94 15.50
CA ASN A 43 0.55 2.27 16.67
C ASN A 43 1.73 3.04 17.29
N GLU A 44 2.16 2.61 18.47
CA GLU A 44 3.22 3.29 19.22
C GLU A 44 4.59 3.18 18.58
N LYS A 45 4.82 2.15 17.78
CA LYS A 45 6.09 1.94 17.09
C LYS A 45 6.27 2.90 15.93
N ARG A 46 5.20 3.57 15.50
CA ARG A 46 5.21 4.55 14.42
C ARG A 46 5.88 4.02 13.16
N ASN A 47 5.48 2.81 12.75
CA ASN A 47 5.98 2.23 11.51
C ASN A 47 5.51 3.07 10.33
N ASP A 48 6.41 3.86 9.75
CA ASP A 48 6.09 4.65 8.56
C ASP A 48 5.82 3.73 7.37
N PRO A 49 4.98 4.15 6.41
CA PRO A 49 4.78 3.37 5.20
C PRO A 49 6.10 3.20 4.44
N LEU A 50 6.27 2.04 3.83
CA LEU A 50 7.33 1.84 2.86
C LEU A 50 6.84 2.32 1.49
N PHE A 51 7.69 3.00 0.74
CA PHE A 51 7.36 3.53 -0.59
C PHE A 51 8.22 2.83 -1.61
N ILE A 52 7.65 1.85 -2.29
CA ILE A 52 8.37 1.02 -3.27
C ILE A 52 7.49 0.87 -4.51
N GLN A 53 7.89 1.47 -5.62
CA GLN A 53 7.11 1.43 -6.85
C GLN A 53 7.01 0.01 -7.40
N TRP A 54 5.78 -0.43 -7.72
CA TRP A 54 5.58 -1.66 -8.48
C TRP A 54 5.91 -1.44 -9.95
N SER A 55 5.49 -0.30 -10.51
CA SER A 55 5.82 0.13 -11.86
C SER A 55 6.52 1.48 -11.81
N LEU A 56 7.53 1.65 -12.65
CA LEU A 56 8.24 2.92 -12.80
C LEU A 56 7.48 3.85 -13.77
N ALA A 57 7.94 5.09 -13.90
CA ALA A 57 7.36 6.05 -14.84
C ALA A 57 7.28 5.43 -16.25
N GLY A 58 6.15 5.67 -16.94
CA GLY A 58 5.90 5.10 -18.25
C GLY A 58 5.39 3.66 -18.23
N GLY A 59 5.04 3.12 -17.06
CA GLY A 59 4.49 1.77 -16.92
C GLY A 59 5.53 0.65 -17.00
N ILE A 60 6.81 0.99 -16.88
CA ILE A 60 7.89 0.00 -16.93
C ILE A 60 7.90 -0.79 -15.62
N PRO A 61 7.88 -2.14 -15.66
CA PRO A 61 7.95 -2.93 -14.43
C PRO A 61 9.22 -2.64 -13.64
N ASN A 62 9.09 -2.54 -12.31
CA ASN A 62 10.25 -2.37 -11.43
C ASN A 62 10.86 -3.73 -11.12
N SER A 63 11.90 -4.11 -11.87
CA SER A 63 12.57 -5.40 -11.70
C SER A 63 13.29 -5.55 -10.34
N GLN A 64 13.46 -4.45 -9.60
CA GLN A 64 14.12 -4.45 -8.30
C GLN A 64 13.13 -4.47 -7.12
N PHE A 65 11.83 -4.64 -7.40
CA PHE A 65 10.79 -4.52 -6.37
C PHE A 65 11.04 -5.44 -5.17
N VAL A 66 11.24 -6.72 -5.40
CA VAL A 66 11.44 -7.69 -4.31
C VAL A 66 12.74 -7.41 -3.56
N LYS A 67 13.80 -7.02 -4.26
CA LYS A 67 15.08 -6.66 -3.64
C LYS A 67 14.92 -5.44 -2.74
N GLN A 68 14.23 -4.40 -3.21
CA GLN A 68 13.97 -3.20 -2.43
C GLN A 68 13.08 -3.52 -1.22
N LEU A 69 12.09 -4.37 -1.40
CA LEU A 69 11.23 -4.81 -0.30
C LEU A 69 12.03 -5.52 0.79
N LYS A 70 12.90 -6.43 0.42
CA LYS A 70 13.76 -7.15 1.38
C LYS A 70 14.72 -6.23 2.11
N GLN A 71 15.17 -5.15 1.45
CA GLN A 71 16.06 -4.18 2.07
C GLN A 71 15.36 -3.27 3.06
N GLN A 72 14.10 -2.92 2.80
CA GLN A 72 13.35 -1.94 3.59
C GLN A 72 12.44 -2.57 4.64
N ALA A 73 11.90 -3.75 4.38
CA ALA A 73 11.02 -4.42 5.32
C ALA A 73 11.81 -4.94 6.52
N PRO A 74 11.25 -4.86 7.75
CA PRO A 74 11.90 -5.43 8.91
C PRO A 74 12.12 -6.93 8.75
N GLU A 75 13.25 -7.42 9.23
CA GLU A 75 13.58 -8.84 9.20
C GLU A 75 12.80 -9.68 10.21
N ASP A 76 11.90 -9.07 10.97
CA ASP A 76 11.08 -9.77 11.94
C ASP A 76 10.21 -10.80 11.24
N ALA A 77 10.52 -12.07 11.48
CA ALA A 77 9.73 -13.18 11.02
C ALA A 77 8.34 -13.11 11.66
N GLY A 78 7.36 -12.62 10.95
CA GLY A 78 6.01 -12.48 11.47
C GLY A 78 5.41 -11.11 11.24
N ALA A 79 6.20 -10.14 10.77
CA ALA A 79 5.63 -8.86 10.36
C ALA A 79 4.73 -9.06 9.14
N GLU A 80 3.48 -8.62 9.25
CA GLU A 80 2.56 -8.67 8.13
C GLU A 80 2.71 -7.40 7.30
N LEU A 81 2.63 -7.54 5.97
CA LEU A 81 2.69 -6.42 5.05
C LEU A 81 1.32 -6.18 4.43
N VAL A 82 0.97 -4.91 4.28
CA VAL A 82 -0.31 -4.50 3.69
C VAL A 82 0.01 -3.62 2.48
N PHE A 83 -0.35 -4.08 1.29
CA PHE A 83 0.01 -3.41 0.04
C PHE A 83 -1.10 -2.50 -0.46
N LEU A 84 -0.72 -1.27 -0.82
CA LEU A 84 -1.63 -0.21 -1.24
C LEU A 84 -1.21 0.32 -2.61
N CYS A 85 -2.16 0.40 -3.54
CA CYS A 85 -1.98 1.12 -4.79
C CYS A 85 -3.14 2.10 -4.99
N ARG A 86 -3.42 2.52 -6.22
CA ARG A 86 -4.47 3.51 -6.47
C ARG A 86 -5.87 2.95 -6.24
N SER A 87 -6.16 1.76 -6.77
CA SER A 87 -7.51 1.16 -6.74
C SER A 87 -7.51 -0.35 -6.49
N GLY A 88 -6.36 -0.96 -6.24
CA GLY A 88 -6.26 -2.36 -5.81
C GLY A 88 -5.63 -3.33 -6.82
N ALA A 89 -5.32 -2.91 -8.05
CA ALA A 89 -4.80 -3.83 -9.08
C ALA A 89 -3.29 -4.10 -8.97
N ARG A 90 -2.48 -3.05 -8.92
CA ARG A 90 -1.01 -3.19 -8.80
C ARG A 90 -0.61 -3.84 -7.48
N SER A 91 -1.34 -3.56 -6.42
CA SER A 91 -1.07 -4.09 -5.09
C SER A 91 -1.35 -5.59 -4.99
N ILE A 92 -2.26 -6.13 -5.78
CA ILE A 92 -2.47 -7.58 -5.88
C ILE A 92 -1.20 -8.25 -6.43
N ALA A 93 -0.65 -7.73 -7.51
CA ALA A 93 0.58 -8.25 -8.09
C ALA A 93 1.75 -8.12 -7.11
N ALA A 94 1.87 -7.00 -6.43
CA ALA A 94 2.91 -6.75 -5.43
C ALA A 94 2.78 -7.71 -4.24
N ALA A 95 1.57 -7.89 -3.72
CA ALA A 95 1.32 -8.81 -2.61
C ALA A 95 1.64 -10.26 -3.01
N THR A 96 1.32 -10.65 -4.24
CA THR A 96 1.65 -11.98 -4.77
C THR A 96 3.17 -12.19 -4.81
N ALA A 97 3.91 -11.22 -5.35
CA ALA A 97 5.37 -11.30 -5.42
C ALA A 97 5.99 -11.36 -4.02
N ALA A 98 5.47 -10.58 -3.07
CA ALA A 98 5.94 -10.59 -1.69
C ALA A 98 5.68 -11.92 -1.01
N THR A 99 4.53 -12.52 -1.25
CA THR A 99 4.18 -13.83 -0.70
C THR A 99 5.14 -14.90 -1.23
N GLU A 100 5.46 -14.86 -2.51
CA GLU A 100 6.45 -15.78 -3.11
C GLU A 100 7.84 -15.59 -2.49
N ALA A 101 8.14 -14.38 -2.03
CA ALA A 101 9.42 -14.07 -1.38
C ALA A 101 9.43 -14.42 0.12
N GLY A 102 8.35 -14.94 0.66
CA GLY A 102 8.27 -15.40 2.06
C GLY A 102 7.58 -14.46 3.03
N PHE A 103 6.99 -13.37 2.57
CA PHE A 103 6.25 -12.45 3.42
C PHE A 103 4.77 -12.84 3.54
N THR A 104 4.14 -12.50 4.67
CA THR A 104 2.70 -12.57 4.81
C THR A 104 2.13 -11.24 4.32
N SER A 105 1.35 -11.28 3.24
CA SER A 105 1.00 -10.08 2.49
C SER A 105 -0.50 -9.97 2.23
N TYR A 106 -1.05 -8.80 2.48
CA TYR A 106 -2.46 -8.45 2.24
C TYR A 106 -2.55 -7.34 1.20
N ASN A 107 -3.69 -7.27 0.54
CA ASN A 107 -4.01 -6.22 -0.42
C ASN A 107 -5.10 -5.30 0.14
N VAL A 108 -4.93 -3.99 0.02
CA VAL A 108 -6.02 -3.03 0.30
C VAL A 108 -6.94 -3.01 -0.91
N LEU A 109 -8.12 -3.57 -0.76
CA LEU A 109 -9.06 -3.87 -1.83
C LEU A 109 -9.42 -2.64 -2.68
N GLU A 110 -9.60 -1.49 -2.04
CA GLU A 110 -10.01 -0.25 -2.71
C GLU A 110 -8.84 0.67 -3.07
N GLY A 111 -7.65 0.42 -2.50
CA GLY A 111 -6.49 1.28 -2.71
C GLY A 111 -6.62 2.64 -2.03
N PHE A 112 -5.77 3.56 -2.46
CA PHE A 112 -5.69 4.91 -1.86
C PHE A 112 -6.83 5.82 -2.33
N GLU A 113 -7.15 5.79 -3.63
CA GLU A 113 -8.16 6.67 -4.23
C GLU A 113 -9.50 5.98 -4.51
N GLY A 114 -9.51 4.66 -4.56
CA GLY A 114 -10.71 3.88 -4.84
C GLY A 114 -11.11 3.90 -6.31
N GLU A 115 -12.38 3.58 -6.55
CA GLU A 115 -12.97 3.52 -7.89
C GLU A 115 -13.46 4.89 -8.33
N PRO A 116 -13.44 5.18 -9.65
CA PRO A 116 -14.03 6.42 -10.15
C PRO A 116 -15.56 6.39 -10.03
N ASP A 117 -16.15 7.56 -9.82
CA ASP A 117 -17.59 7.74 -9.91
C ASP A 117 -18.01 7.86 -11.38
N ARG A 118 -19.31 8.11 -11.61
CA ARG A 118 -19.85 8.22 -12.98
C ARG A 118 -19.29 9.39 -13.80
N TYR A 119 -18.62 10.34 -13.14
CA TYR A 119 -17.97 11.48 -13.80
C TYR A 119 -16.47 11.25 -13.99
N GLY A 120 -15.95 10.07 -13.59
CA GLY A 120 -14.53 9.76 -13.66
C GLY A 120 -13.71 10.29 -12.49
N GLU A 121 -14.35 10.89 -11.49
CA GLU A 121 -13.68 11.36 -10.29
C GLU A 121 -13.63 10.29 -9.22
N ARG A 122 -12.52 10.18 -8.51
CA ARG A 122 -12.36 9.15 -7.48
C ARG A 122 -12.84 9.67 -6.14
N THR A 123 -14.14 9.51 -5.91
CA THR A 123 -14.84 10.01 -4.73
C THR A 123 -15.66 8.95 -4.01
N VAL A 124 -15.68 7.72 -4.53
CA VAL A 124 -16.59 6.67 -4.06
C VAL A 124 -16.08 5.96 -2.82
N ASN A 125 -14.83 5.54 -2.84
CA ASN A 125 -14.24 4.75 -1.76
C ASN A 125 -12.72 4.93 -1.76
N GLY A 126 -11.98 4.03 -1.10
CA GLY A 126 -10.53 4.11 -0.97
C GLY A 126 -10.10 4.76 0.34
N TRP A 127 -8.82 4.58 0.67
CA TRP A 127 -8.22 5.07 1.91
C TRP A 127 -8.59 6.53 2.22
N LYS A 128 -8.33 7.43 1.28
CA LYS A 128 -8.55 8.86 1.53
C LYS A 128 -10.03 9.24 1.62
N ASN A 129 -10.89 8.61 0.82
CA ASN A 129 -12.33 8.93 0.81
C ASN A 129 -13.07 8.33 1.99
N ARG A 130 -12.49 7.36 2.67
CA ARG A 130 -13.05 6.80 3.90
C ARG A 130 -12.56 7.51 5.16
N GLY A 131 -11.80 8.61 4.97
CA GLY A 131 -11.39 9.44 6.09
C GLY A 131 -10.18 8.93 6.86
N LEU A 132 -9.44 7.97 6.35
CA LEU A 132 -8.20 7.52 6.99
C LEU A 132 -7.11 8.58 6.82
N PRO A 133 -6.15 8.68 7.76
CA PRO A 133 -5.17 9.76 7.73
C PRO A 133 -4.32 9.79 6.47
N THR A 134 -4.13 10.99 5.93
CA THR A 134 -3.30 11.24 4.76
C THR A 134 -2.42 12.46 4.99
N ASN A 135 -1.36 12.57 4.19
CA ASN A 135 -0.48 13.72 4.17
C ASN A 135 -0.35 14.25 2.75
N LEU A 136 0.19 15.47 2.63
CA LEU A 136 0.54 16.01 1.32
C LEU A 136 1.61 15.14 0.68
N GLY A 137 1.71 15.23 -0.63
CA GLY A 137 2.61 14.39 -1.38
C GLY A 137 4.06 14.42 -0.89
N LYS A 138 4.74 13.31 -1.10
CA LYS A 138 6.16 13.15 -0.75
C LYS A 138 7.01 13.96 -1.70
N ASN A 139 7.76 14.88 -1.16
CA ASN A 139 8.69 15.72 -1.92
C ASN A 139 10.07 15.07 -2.00
#